data_e18282640e301f755959fb49a877df4a
#
_entry.id   e18282640e301f755959fb49a877df4a
#
_cell.length_a   1.000
_cell.length_b   1.000
_cell.length_c   1.000
_cell.angle_alpha   90.00
_cell.angle_beta   90.00
_cell.angle_gamma   90.00
#
_symmetry.space_group_name_H-M   'P 1'
#
loop_
_entity.id
_entity.type
_entity.pdbx_description
1 polymer ?
#
loop_
_entity_poly.entity_id
_entity_poly.type
_entity_poly.pdbx_seq_one_letter_code
_entity_poly.pdbx_strand_id
1 'polypeptide(L)'
;MPRIDAPTVAEHRAARRRALLDAARDALTAEPDRLPSLAEVGERAGLSRSSVYEYFRSRDDLLRAVVSDSFPRWQQRLDAVMGAAPDPAERVLAFVRANLQLVADGEHALARTLAVVAPAEDLARESRAFHEQLLLPVLDALRALGVPDPETTAELVNALVHAASRRVEQTGDLERAYEATAALLEPYLGGAGTRGRTGTAEDGGAADGTVPDRT
;
A
#
# COMPACT_ATOMS: atom_id res chain seq x y z
N MET A 1 -5.50 -42.38 16.06
CA MET A 1 -5.51 -42.38 14.60
C MET A 1 -5.62 -40.93 14.15
N PRO A 2 -4.65 -40.34 13.43
CA PRO A 2 -4.78 -38.99 12.91
C PRO A 2 -5.88 -38.99 11.84
N ARG A 3 -6.91 -38.13 12.00
CA ARG A 3 -7.88 -37.81 10.98
C ARG A 3 -7.16 -37.01 9.89
N ILE A 4 -6.99 -37.59 8.74
CA ILE A 4 -6.67 -36.84 7.52
C ILE A 4 -8.00 -36.22 7.09
N ASP A 5 -8.23 -34.97 7.45
CA ASP A 5 -9.36 -34.20 6.93
C ASP A 5 -9.09 -33.94 5.44
N ALA A 6 -9.78 -34.68 4.58
CA ALA A 6 -9.80 -34.38 3.15
C ALA A 6 -10.37 -32.96 2.96
N PRO A 7 -9.77 -32.11 2.09
CA PRO A 7 -10.27 -30.76 1.85
C PRO A 7 -11.75 -30.78 1.47
N THR A 8 -12.52 -29.90 2.09
CA THR A 8 -13.95 -29.77 1.78
C THR A 8 -14.16 -29.25 0.35
N VAL A 9 -15.34 -29.43 -0.21
CA VAL A 9 -15.71 -28.88 -1.54
C VAL A 9 -15.48 -27.36 -1.57
N ALA A 10 -15.75 -26.69 -0.46
CA ALA A 10 -15.52 -25.24 -0.33
C ALA A 10 -14.04 -24.89 -0.39
N GLU A 11 -13.18 -25.65 0.27
CA GLU A 11 -11.73 -25.46 0.26
C GLU A 11 -11.13 -25.73 -1.12
N HIS A 12 -11.59 -26.77 -1.82
CA HIS A 12 -11.21 -27.04 -3.20
C HIS A 12 -11.62 -25.89 -4.14
N ARG A 13 -12.83 -25.36 -3.97
CA ARG A 13 -13.32 -24.22 -4.75
C ARG A 13 -12.49 -22.97 -4.48
N ALA A 14 -12.19 -22.67 -3.22
CA ALA A 14 -11.33 -21.54 -2.83
C ALA A 14 -9.91 -21.68 -3.39
N ALA A 15 -9.32 -22.88 -3.33
CA ALA A 15 -7.99 -23.16 -3.87
C ALA A 15 -7.92 -22.94 -5.39
N ARG A 16 -8.92 -23.44 -6.15
CA ARG A 16 -9.01 -23.24 -7.61
C ARG A 16 -9.21 -21.77 -7.97
N ARG A 17 -10.07 -21.06 -7.22
CA ARG A 17 -10.25 -19.61 -7.42
C ARG A 17 -8.94 -18.85 -7.19
N ARG A 18 -8.19 -19.20 -6.15
CA ARG A 18 -6.88 -18.60 -5.86
C ARG A 18 -5.88 -18.90 -6.98
N ALA A 19 -5.79 -20.14 -7.47
CA ALA A 19 -4.92 -20.51 -8.59
C ALA A 19 -5.21 -19.69 -9.87
N LEU A 20 -6.48 -19.40 -10.15
CA LEU A 20 -6.87 -18.53 -11.28
C LEU A 20 -6.43 -17.08 -11.07
N LEU A 21 -6.57 -16.54 -9.85
CA LEU A 21 -6.13 -15.18 -9.54
C LEU A 21 -4.61 -15.06 -9.61
N ASP A 22 -3.87 -16.04 -9.10
CA ASP A 22 -2.41 -16.07 -9.15
C ASP A 22 -1.93 -16.19 -10.61
N ALA A 23 -2.49 -17.10 -11.41
CA ALA A 23 -2.18 -17.25 -12.82
C ALA A 23 -2.46 -15.98 -13.64
N ALA A 24 -3.54 -15.26 -13.33
CA ALA A 24 -3.87 -13.99 -13.98
C ALA A 24 -2.87 -12.89 -13.59
N ARG A 25 -2.47 -12.82 -12.32
CA ARG A 25 -1.46 -11.88 -11.83
C ARG A 25 -0.11 -12.13 -12.50
N ASP A 26 0.35 -13.38 -12.55
CA ASP A 26 1.60 -13.76 -13.20
C ASP A 26 1.60 -13.39 -14.69
N ALA A 27 0.47 -13.59 -15.38
CA ALA A 27 0.33 -13.20 -16.78
C ALA A 27 0.43 -11.69 -16.99
N LEU A 28 -0.19 -10.89 -16.11
CA LEU A 28 -0.15 -9.42 -16.15
C LEU A 28 1.22 -8.86 -15.81
N THR A 29 1.94 -9.50 -14.88
CA THR A 29 3.31 -9.12 -14.53
C THR A 29 4.29 -9.43 -15.65
N ALA A 30 4.11 -10.58 -16.32
CA ALA A 30 4.97 -11.00 -17.43
C ALA A 30 4.78 -10.16 -18.70
N GLU A 31 3.54 -9.73 -18.98
CA GLU A 31 3.16 -8.95 -20.17
C GLU A 31 2.27 -7.75 -19.73
N PRO A 32 2.86 -6.67 -19.19
CA PRO A 32 2.10 -5.55 -18.59
C PRO A 32 1.15 -4.82 -19.55
N ASP A 33 1.46 -4.83 -20.85
CA ASP A 33 0.68 -4.15 -21.89
C ASP A 33 -0.40 -5.04 -22.51
N ARG A 34 -0.52 -6.30 -22.06
CA ARG A 34 -1.45 -7.28 -22.61
C ARG A 34 -2.36 -7.88 -21.56
N LEU A 35 -3.66 -7.79 -21.80
CA LEU A 35 -4.67 -8.42 -20.96
C LEU A 35 -4.81 -9.91 -21.29
N PRO A 36 -4.61 -10.84 -20.33
CA PRO A 36 -4.78 -12.26 -20.57
C PRO A 36 -6.26 -12.60 -20.81
N SER A 37 -6.52 -13.58 -21.65
CA SER A 37 -7.86 -14.16 -21.82
C SER A 37 -8.17 -15.15 -20.70
N LEU A 38 -9.48 -15.43 -20.48
CA LEU A 38 -9.90 -16.47 -19.53
C LEU A 38 -9.34 -17.87 -19.89
N ALA A 39 -9.14 -18.14 -21.17
CA ALA A 39 -8.60 -19.41 -21.63
C ALA A 39 -7.11 -19.56 -21.24
N GLU A 40 -6.31 -18.52 -21.47
CA GLU A 40 -4.89 -18.50 -21.11
C GLU A 40 -4.69 -18.61 -19.60
N VAL A 41 -5.50 -17.90 -18.81
CA VAL A 41 -5.47 -17.98 -17.34
C VAL A 41 -5.86 -19.38 -16.87
N GLY A 42 -6.88 -20.00 -17.47
CA GLY A 42 -7.27 -21.38 -17.19
C GLY A 42 -6.16 -22.37 -17.47
N GLU A 43 -5.52 -22.27 -18.64
CA GLU A 43 -4.40 -23.13 -19.03
C GLU A 43 -3.22 -23.00 -18.04
N ARG A 44 -2.83 -21.77 -17.67
CA ARG A 44 -1.78 -21.53 -16.65
C ARG A 44 -2.13 -22.08 -15.27
N ALA A 45 -3.42 -22.03 -14.89
CA ALA A 45 -3.92 -22.58 -13.63
C ALA A 45 -4.18 -24.09 -13.65
N GLY A 46 -3.95 -24.77 -14.79
CA GLY A 46 -4.24 -26.21 -14.96
C GLY A 46 -5.74 -26.54 -14.95
N LEU A 47 -6.59 -25.58 -15.35
CA LEU A 47 -8.06 -25.74 -15.39
C LEU A 47 -8.61 -25.68 -16.81
N SER A 48 -9.66 -26.49 -17.06
CA SER A 48 -10.36 -26.42 -18.33
C SER A 48 -11.08 -25.08 -18.52
N ARG A 49 -11.29 -24.67 -19.78
CA ARG A 49 -12.03 -23.46 -20.11
C ARG A 49 -13.42 -23.42 -19.45
N SER A 50 -14.15 -24.54 -19.44
CA SER A 50 -15.46 -24.63 -18.78
C SER A 50 -15.37 -24.38 -17.28
N SER A 51 -14.34 -24.91 -16.62
CA SER A 51 -14.12 -24.70 -15.20
C SER A 51 -13.84 -23.23 -14.86
N VAL A 52 -13.14 -22.47 -15.73
CA VAL A 52 -12.89 -21.05 -15.48
C VAL A 52 -14.19 -20.25 -15.47
N TYR A 53 -15.13 -20.54 -16.36
CA TYR A 53 -16.44 -19.86 -16.41
C TYR A 53 -17.33 -20.14 -15.18
N GLU A 54 -17.04 -21.17 -14.38
CA GLU A 54 -17.72 -21.40 -13.10
C GLU A 54 -17.31 -20.37 -12.03
N TYR A 55 -16.14 -19.73 -12.19
CA TYR A 55 -15.58 -18.75 -11.26
C TYR A 55 -15.72 -17.31 -11.75
N PHE A 56 -15.55 -17.07 -13.04
CA PHE A 56 -15.51 -15.73 -13.62
C PHE A 56 -16.33 -15.68 -14.91
N ARG A 57 -17.32 -14.78 -14.94
CA ARG A 57 -18.25 -14.63 -16.07
C ARG A 57 -17.61 -13.98 -17.29
N SER A 58 -16.61 -13.14 -17.07
CA SER A 58 -15.89 -12.39 -18.10
C SER A 58 -14.44 -12.15 -17.68
N ARG A 59 -13.62 -11.72 -18.64
CA ARG A 59 -12.27 -11.26 -18.39
C ARG A 59 -12.26 -10.10 -17.37
N ASP A 60 -13.18 -9.15 -17.52
CA ASP A 60 -13.27 -7.98 -16.64
C ASP A 60 -13.66 -8.37 -15.21
N ASP A 61 -14.49 -9.41 -15.05
CA ASP A 61 -14.85 -9.99 -13.76
C ASP A 61 -13.62 -10.61 -13.08
N LEU A 62 -12.81 -11.38 -13.83
CA LEU A 62 -11.53 -11.91 -13.34
C LEU A 62 -10.57 -10.78 -12.94
N LEU A 63 -10.40 -9.77 -13.80
CA LEU A 63 -9.46 -8.68 -13.54
C LEU A 63 -9.85 -7.87 -12.30
N ARG A 64 -11.15 -7.56 -12.12
CA ARG A 64 -11.65 -6.94 -10.89
C ARG A 64 -11.36 -7.79 -9.65
N ALA A 65 -11.56 -9.10 -9.74
CA ALA A 65 -11.27 -10.00 -8.63
C ALA A 65 -9.76 -10.08 -8.31
N VAL A 66 -8.88 -10.01 -9.32
CA VAL A 66 -7.42 -9.94 -9.12
C VAL A 66 -7.05 -8.70 -8.32
N VAL A 67 -7.62 -7.53 -8.63
CA VAL A 67 -7.36 -6.28 -7.88
C VAL A 67 -7.87 -6.35 -6.46
N SER A 68 -9.12 -6.75 -6.29
CA SER A 68 -9.69 -6.89 -4.94
C SER A 68 -8.88 -7.87 -4.07
N ASP A 69 -8.25 -8.90 -4.66
CA ASP A 69 -7.37 -9.84 -3.96
C ASP A 69 -5.97 -9.25 -3.66
N SER A 70 -5.49 -8.33 -4.49
CA SER A 70 -4.16 -7.73 -4.31
C SER A 70 -4.14 -6.70 -3.18
N PHE A 71 -5.20 -5.93 -2.99
CA PHE A 71 -5.28 -4.87 -1.98
C PHE A 71 -4.99 -5.32 -0.54
N PRO A 72 -5.60 -6.39 -0.01
CA PRO A 72 -5.29 -6.86 1.33
C PRO A 72 -3.83 -7.32 1.49
N ARG A 73 -3.21 -7.84 0.44
CA ARG A 73 -1.80 -8.26 0.47
C ARG A 73 -0.85 -7.07 0.53
N TRP A 74 -1.15 -6.02 -0.24
CA TRP A 74 -0.38 -4.77 -0.20
C TRP A 74 -0.49 -4.11 1.17
N GLN A 75 -1.72 -4.02 1.71
CA GLN A 75 -1.95 -3.51 3.05
C GLN A 75 -1.13 -4.27 4.10
N GLN A 76 -1.24 -5.60 4.13
CA GLN A 76 -0.50 -6.44 5.07
C GLN A 76 1.02 -6.26 4.95
N ARG A 77 1.55 -6.12 3.73
CA ARG A 77 2.98 -5.89 3.50
C ARG A 77 3.42 -4.52 4.02
N LEU A 78 2.65 -3.48 3.76
CA LEU A 78 2.91 -2.12 4.26
C LEU A 78 2.84 -2.09 5.79
N ASP A 79 1.79 -2.65 6.38
CA ASP A 79 1.62 -2.71 7.83
C ASP A 79 2.77 -3.46 8.51
N ALA A 80 3.24 -4.57 7.94
CA ALA A 80 4.35 -5.35 8.49
C ALA A 80 5.66 -4.55 8.45
N VAL A 81 5.98 -3.88 7.33
CA VAL A 81 7.22 -3.12 7.16
C VAL A 81 7.21 -1.85 8.04
N MET A 82 6.10 -1.13 8.07
CA MET A 82 5.94 0.06 8.90
C MET A 82 5.93 -0.29 10.39
N GLY A 83 5.28 -1.41 10.77
CA GLY A 83 5.24 -1.88 12.16
C GLY A 83 6.60 -2.33 12.70
N ALA A 84 7.52 -2.76 11.84
CA ALA A 84 8.89 -3.12 12.20
C ALA A 84 9.82 -1.89 12.37
N ALA A 85 9.43 -0.72 11.85
CA ALA A 85 10.23 0.49 11.95
C ALA A 85 10.21 1.06 13.36
N PRO A 86 11.38 1.43 13.96
CA PRO A 86 11.52 1.75 15.37
C PRO A 86 10.88 3.10 15.75
N ASP A 87 10.88 4.06 14.84
CA ASP A 87 10.33 5.39 15.11
C ASP A 87 9.40 5.89 14.00
N PRO A 88 8.60 6.94 14.23
CA PRO A 88 7.64 7.43 13.27
C PRO A 88 8.24 7.98 11.98
N ALA A 89 9.44 8.57 11.99
CA ALA A 89 10.11 9.06 10.80
C ALA A 89 10.52 7.88 9.89
N GLU A 90 11.12 6.85 10.50
CA GLU A 90 11.48 5.63 9.79
C GLU A 90 10.25 4.88 9.26
N ARG A 91 9.08 4.98 9.92
CA ARG A 91 7.82 4.43 9.39
C ARG A 91 7.41 5.07 8.07
N VAL A 92 7.52 6.39 7.95
CA VAL A 92 7.23 7.11 6.71
C VAL A 92 8.20 6.67 5.59
N LEU A 93 9.50 6.55 5.89
CA LEU A 93 10.50 6.09 4.93
C LEU A 93 10.29 4.62 4.54
N ALA A 94 9.91 3.77 5.49
CA ALA A 94 9.55 2.37 5.26
C ALA A 94 8.33 2.25 4.32
N PHE A 95 7.32 3.12 4.48
CA PHE A 95 6.18 3.20 3.56
C PHE A 95 6.64 3.54 2.13
N VAL A 96 7.50 4.55 1.97
CA VAL A 96 8.05 4.92 0.66
C VAL A 96 8.76 3.72 0.03
N ARG A 97 9.70 3.10 0.76
CA ARG A 97 10.49 1.97 0.25
C ARG A 97 9.62 0.78 -0.13
N ALA A 98 8.64 0.44 0.71
CA ALA A 98 7.74 -0.68 0.46
C ALA A 98 6.86 -0.46 -0.77
N ASN A 99 6.36 0.77 -1.00
CA ASN A 99 5.62 1.09 -2.22
C ASN A 99 6.51 0.97 -3.48
N LEU A 100 7.74 1.48 -3.44
CA LEU A 100 8.66 1.34 -4.57
C LEU A 100 9.04 -0.12 -4.84
N GLN A 101 9.12 -0.95 -3.80
CA GLN A 101 9.33 -2.38 -3.95
C GLN A 101 8.15 -3.08 -4.63
N LEU A 102 6.90 -2.71 -4.27
CA LEU A 102 5.71 -3.23 -4.95
C LEU A 102 5.69 -2.87 -6.44
N VAL A 103 6.21 -1.68 -6.79
CA VAL A 103 6.39 -1.27 -8.19
C VAL A 103 7.43 -2.14 -8.90
N ALA A 104 8.59 -2.33 -8.28
CA ALA A 104 9.67 -3.15 -8.84
C ALA A 104 9.26 -4.63 -8.99
N ASP A 105 8.40 -5.12 -8.09
CA ASP A 105 7.81 -6.47 -8.14
C ASP A 105 6.71 -6.59 -9.25
N GLY A 106 6.38 -5.50 -9.98
CA GLY A 106 5.39 -5.49 -11.06
C GLY A 106 3.92 -5.34 -10.61
N GLU A 107 3.66 -5.21 -9.31
CA GLU A 107 2.30 -5.11 -8.77
C GLU A 107 1.56 -3.83 -9.23
N HIS A 108 2.28 -2.76 -9.55
CA HIS A 108 1.72 -1.53 -10.10
C HIS A 108 1.23 -1.66 -11.55
N ALA A 109 1.82 -2.56 -12.34
CA ALA A 109 1.34 -2.86 -13.68
C ALA A 109 -0.10 -3.39 -13.64
N LEU A 110 -0.41 -4.18 -12.61
CA LEU A 110 -1.75 -4.67 -12.32
C LEU A 110 -2.76 -3.53 -12.09
N ALA A 111 -2.42 -2.55 -11.25
CA ALA A 111 -3.28 -1.40 -10.96
C ALA A 111 -3.56 -0.54 -12.21
N ARG A 112 -2.53 -0.33 -13.07
CA ARG A 112 -2.69 0.40 -14.34
C ARG A 112 -3.57 -0.33 -15.34
N THR A 113 -3.38 -1.63 -15.49
CA THR A 113 -4.17 -2.48 -16.38
C THR A 113 -5.66 -2.39 -16.06
N LEU A 114 -5.98 -2.28 -14.78
CA LEU A 114 -7.36 -2.17 -14.33
C LEU A 114 -7.98 -0.80 -14.57
N ALA A 115 -7.19 0.28 -14.47
CA ALA A 115 -7.66 1.61 -14.81
C ALA A 115 -8.12 1.72 -16.28
N VAL A 116 -7.64 0.82 -17.15
CA VAL A 116 -8.02 0.75 -18.57
C VAL A 116 -9.31 -0.07 -18.80
N VAL A 117 -9.59 -1.06 -17.92
CA VAL A 117 -10.60 -2.10 -18.19
C VAL A 117 -11.91 -1.91 -17.45
N ALA A 118 -11.92 -1.21 -16.31
CA ALA A 118 -13.14 -1.04 -15.52
C ALA A 118 -13.89 0.26 -15.87
N PRO A 119 -15.24 0.28 -15.72
CA PRO A 119 -16.01 1.52 -15.78
C PRO A 119 -15.43 2.55 -14.81
N ALA A 120 -15.08 3.72 -15.32
CA ALA A 120 -14.23 4.72 -14.63
C ALA A 120 -14.73 5.14 -13.23
N GLU A 121 -16.05 5.08 -12.98
CA GLU A 121 -16.62 5.61 -11.74
C GLU A 121 -16.55 4.64 -10.54
N ASP A 122 -16.81 3.35 -10.73
CA ASP A 122 -16.80 2.37 -9.64
C ASP A 122 -15.36 2.03 -9.24
N LEU A 123 -14.48 1.80 -10.22
CA LEU A 123 -13.07 1.56 -9.96
C LEU A 123 -12.37 2.78 -9.33
N ALA A 124 -12.71 4.00 -9.79
CA ALA A 124 -12.17 5.22 -9.22
C ALA A 124 -12.60 5.42 -7.76
N ARG A 125 -13.78 4.94 -7.38
CA ARG A 125 -14.27 5.00 -6.00
C ARG A 125 -13.57 3.97 -5.11
N GLU A 126 -13.48 2.73 -5.55
CA GLU A 126 -12.75 1.66 -4.84
C GLU A 126 -11.27 1.97 -4.72
N SER A 127 -10.64 2.47 -5.79
CA SER A 127 -9.23 2.88 -5.79
C SER A 127 -8.98 4.05 -4.84
N ARG A 128 -9.86 5.06 -4.79
CA ARG A 128 -9.72 6.19 -3.83
C ARG A 128 -9.84 5.71 -2.39
N ALA A 129 -10.89 4.95 -2.06
CA ALA A 129 -11.07 4.41 -0.71
C ALA A 129 -9.86 3.55 -0.28
N PHE A 130 -9.29 2.81 -1.19
CA PHE A 130 -8.09 2.03 -0.94
C PHE A 130 -6.84 2.92 -0.71
N HIS A 131 -6.63 3.94 -1.55
CA HIS A 131 -5.51 4.88 -1.35
C HIS A 131 -5.62 5.64 -0.04
N GLU A 132 -6.83 6.05 0.35
CA GLU A 132 -7.10 6.65 1.66
C GLU A 132 -6.72 5.70 2.80
N GLN A 133 -7.10 4.42 2.72
CA GLN A 133 -6.73 3.42 3.73
C GLN A 133 -5.21 3.18 3.82
N LEU A 134 -4.52 3.15 2.68
CA LEU A 134 -3.05 2.99 2.66
C LEU A 134 -2.31 4.17 3.30
N LEU A 135 -2.89 5.36 3.29
CA LEU A 135 -2.28 6.55 3.89
C LEU A 135 -2.50 6.67 5.40
N LEU A 136 -3.47 5.95 5.99
CA LEU A 136 -3.75 6.03 7.42
C LEU A 136 -2.50 5.77 8.30
N PRO A 137 -1.69 4.73 8.07
CA PRO A 137 -0.48 4.50 8.86
C PRO A 137 0.56 5.62 8.71
N VAL A 138 0.66 6.25 7.53
CA VAL A 138 1.54 7.41 7.30
C VAL A 138 1.04 8.61 8.08
N LEU A 139 -0.26 8.87 8.03
CA LEU A 139 -0.90 9.96 8.76
C LEU A 139 -0.68 9.82 10.27
N ASP A 140 -0.83 8.61 10.82
CA ASP A 140 -0.57 8.33 12.23
C ASP A 140 0.91 8.53 12.60
N ALA A 141 1.85 8.14 11.74
CA ALA A 141 3.26 8.39 11.94
C ALA A 141 3.59 9.90 11.93
N LEU A 142 3.00 10.67 11.00
CA LEU A 142 3.18 12.12 10.92
C LEU A 142 2.59 12.86 12.14
N ARG A 143 1.42 12.40 12.62
CA ARG A 143 0.84 12.91 13.88
C ARG A 143 1.72 12.63 15.07
N ALA A 144 2.29 11.44 15.18
CA ALA A 144 3.21 11.06 16.23
C ALA A 144 4.52 11.89 16.21
N LEU A 145 4.94 12.37 15.02
CA LEU A 145 6.06 13.30 14.86
C LEU A 145 5.71 14.75 15.26
N GLY A 146 4.44 15.08 15.47
CA GLY A 146 4.00 16.44 15.74
C GLY A 146 4.09 17.37 14.52
N VAL A 147 3.90 16.83 13.33
CA VAL A 147 3.86 17.61 12.09
C VAL A 147 2.66 18.57 12.14
N PRO A 148 2.82 19.87 11.81
CA PRO A 148 1.74 20.87 11.95
C PRO A 148 0.50 20.58 11.09
N ASP A 149 0.69 20.03 9.89
CA ASP A 149 -0.37 19.66 8.96
C ASP A 149 -0.10 18.24 8.43
N PRO A 150 -0.47 17.20 9.21
CA PRO A 150 -0.18 15.82 8.86
C PRO A 150 -0.98 15.34 7.65
N GLU A 151 -2.18 15.86 7.43
CA GLU A 151 -3.05 15.49 6.30
C GLU A 151 -2.42 15.94 4.98
N THR A 152 -2.11 17.22 4.83
CA THR A 152 -1.42 17.74 3.63
C THR A 152 -0.04 17.09 3.46
N THR A 153 0.68 16.87 4.55
CA THR A 153 2.00 16.20 4.47
C THR A 153 1.88 14.77 3.96
N ALA A 154 0.86 14.01 4.40
CA ALA A 154 0.62 12.66 3.90
C ALA A 154 0.30 12.65 2.39
N GLU A 155 -0.49 13.61 1.91
CA GLU A 155 -0.77 13.79 0.48
C GLU A 155 0.51 14.08 -0.32
N LEU A 156 1.39 14.96 0.20
CA LEU A 156 2.67 15.27 -0.44
C LEU A 156 3.62 14.07 -0.45
N VAL A 157 3.69 13.29 0.65
CA VAL A 157 4.45 12.04 0.69
C VAL A 157 3.93 11.08 -0.37
N ASN A 158 2.61 10.92 -0.49
CA ASN A 158 2.01 10.08 -1.52
C ASN A 158 2.32 10.57 -2.95
N ALA A 159 2.30 11.88 -3.18
CA ALA A 159 2.69 12.46 -4.48
C ALA A 159 4.16 12.16 -4.83
N LEU A 160 5.06 12.22 -3.85
CA LEU A 160 6.46 11.82 -4.02
C LEU A 160 6.60 10.33 -4.32
N VAL A 161 5.86 9.46 -3.61
CA VAL A 161 5.80 8.03 -3.89
C VAL A 161 5.37 7.77 -5.34
N HIS A 162 4.30 8.44 -5.80
CA HIS A 162 3.86 8.29 -7.20
C HIS A 162 4.91 8.78 -8.23
N ALA A 163 5.61 9.87 -7.94
CA ALA A 163 6.67 10.35 -8.81
C ALA A 163 7.86 9.37 -8.86
N ALA A 164 8.29 8.87 -7.70
CA ALA A 164 9.34 7.86 -7.57
C ALA A 164 8.95 6.54 -8.23
N SER A 165 7.70 6.09 -8.07
CA SER A 165 7.15 4.89 -8.73
C SER A 165 7.28 4.95 -10.25
N ARG A 166 6.88 6.07 -10.86
CA ARG A 166 7.06 6.27 -12.31
C ARG A 166 8.54 6.21 -12.71
N ARG A 167 9.44 6.68 -11.84
CA ARG A 167 10.89 6.60 -12.10
C ARG A 167 11.38 5.17 -12.06
N VAL A 168 10.96 4.36 -11.09
CA VAL A 168 11.27 2.92 -11.00
C VAL A 168 10.74 2.19 -12.23
N GLU A 169 9.51 2.44 -12.66
CA GLU A 169 8.93 1.85 -13.88
C GLU A 169 9.75 2.15 -15.14
N GLN A 170 10.28 3.37 -15.25
CA GLN A 170 11.06 3.81 -16.42
C GLN A 170 12.49 3.29 -16.45
N THR A 171 13.12 3.12 -15.28
CA THR A 171 14.56 2.86 -15.17
C THR A 171 14.90 1.50 -14.58
N GLY A 172 13.97 0.86 -13.85
CA GLY A 172 14.23 -0.33 -13.05
C GLY A 172 15.07 -0.07 -11.79
N ASP A 173 15.48 1.19 -11.52
CA ASP A 173 16.40 1.54 -10.44
C ASP A 173 15.64 2.03 -9.19
N LEU A 174 15.23 1.06 -8.38
CA LEU A 174 14.52 1.29 -7.12
C LEU A 174 15.39 2.06 -6.12
N GLU A 175 16.64 1.65 -5.94
CA GLU A 175 17.50 2.21 -4.90
C GLU A 175 17.74 3.71 -5.14
N ARG A 176 18.05 4.08 -6.36
CA ARG A 176 18.24 5.50 -6.72
C ARG A 176 16.95 6.32 -6.55
N ALA A 177 15.79 5.76 -6.89
CA ALA A 177 14.51 6.44 -6.70
C ALA A 177 14.18 6.61 -5.21
N TYR A 178 14.48 5.58 -4.39
CA TYR A 178 14.31 5.63 -2.96
C TYR A 178 15.25 6.66 -2.31
N GLU A 179 16.56 6.61 -2.58
CA GLU A 179 17.55 7.54 -2.04
C GLU A 179 17.20 9.00 -2.33
N ALA A 180 16.79 9.28 -3.58
CA ALA A 180 16.36 10.64 -3.95
C ALA A 180 15.13 11.10 -3.19
N THR A 181 14.17 10.20 -2.94
CA THR A 181 12.94 10.52 -2.20
C THR A 181 13.23 10.65 -0.70
N ALA A 182 14.05 9.79 -0.13
CA ALA A 182 14.46 9.83 1.26
C ALA A 182 15.22 11.13 1.58
N ALA A 183 16.15 11.54 0.70
CA ALA A 183 16.90 12.79 0.85
C ALA A 183 16.01 14.05 0.92
N LEU A 184 14.82 14.02 0.30
CA LEU A 184 13.83 15.10 0.40
C LEU A 184 13.04 15.05 1.72
N LEU A 185 12.75 13.84 2.22
CA LEU A 185 11.88 13.64 3.37
C LEU A 185 12.63 13.67 4.71
N GLU A 186 13.83 13.08 4.79
CA GLU A 186 14.60 12.95 6.04
C GLU A 186 14.83 14.27 6.79
N PRO A 187 15.24 15.40 6.12
CA PRO A 187 15.44 16.66 6.82
C PRO A 187 14.15 17.21 7.43
N TYR A 188 13.04 17.03 6.73
CA TYR A 188 11.72 17.46 7.19
C TYR A 188 11.23 16.63 8.39
N LEU A 189 11.30 15.30 8.27
CA LEU A 189 10.87 14.37 9.31
C LEU A 189 11.73 14.49 10.57
N GLY A 190 13.05 14.62 10.43
CA GLY A 190 13.98 14.83 11.55
C GLY A 190 13.77 16.16 12.26
N GLY A 191 13.49 17.24 11.52
CA GLY A 191 13.19 18.56 12.07
C GLY A 191 11.84 18.65 12.79
N ALA A 192 10.85 17.86 12.40
CA ALA A 192 9.56 17.79 13.08
C ALA A 192 9.68 17.08 14.44
N GLY A 193 10.40 15.96 14.51
CA GLY A 193 10.62 15.22 15.76
C GLY A 193 11.40 15.98 16.84
N THR A 194 12.22 16.94 16.46
CA THR A 194 12.94 17.83 17.42
C THR A 194 12.04 18.93 17.97
N ARG A 195 11.15 19.49 17.17
CA ARG A 195 10.18 20.52 17.60
C ARG A 195 9.13 19.99 18.57
N GLY A 196 8.67 18.76 18.40
CA GLY A 196 7.71 18.12 19.30
C GLY A 196 8.26 17.83 20.70
N ARG A 197 9.58 17.64 20.86
CA ARG A 197 10.23 17.40 22.16
C ARG A 197 10.54 18.67 22.95
N THR A 198 10.64 19.81 22.30
CA THR A 198 10.90 21.10 22.99
C THR A 198 9.64 21.80 23.47
N GLY A 199 8.46 21.44 22.96
CA GLY A 199 7.17 22.05 23.34
C GLY A 199 6.56 21.53 24.65
N THR A 200 7.06 20.45 25.24
CA THR A 200 6.52 19.86 26.49
C THR A 200 7.29 20.23 27.75
N ALA A 201 8.33 21.12 27.68
CA ALA A 201 9.20 21.46 28.81
C ALA A 201 8.97 22.86 29.42
N GLU A 202 8.03 23.67 28.91
CA GLU A 202 7.82 25.05 29.38
C GLU A 202 6.43 25.34 29.93
N ASP A 203 5.81 24.43 30.69
CA ASP A 203 4.63 24.80 31.51
C ASP A 203 4.74 24.21 32.92
N GLY A 204 5.63 24.78 33.70
CA GLY A 204 5.89 24.39 35.11
C GLY A 204 6.69 25.42 35.88
N GLY A 205 6.50 26.72 35.62
CA GLY A 205 7.16 27.81 36.34
C GLY A 205 6.17 28.55 37.23
N ALA A 206 6.19 28.23 38.52
CA ALA A 206 5.48 28.82 39.63
C ALA A 206 5.42 30.36 39.61
N ALA A 207 4.23 30.91 39.78
CA ALA A 207 4.02 32.26 40.26
C ALA A 207 3.64 32.17 41.74
N ASP A 208 4.67 32.19 42.60
CA ASP A 208 4.53 32.53 43.99
C ASP A 208 4.56 34.07 44.11
N GLY A 209 3.40 34.67 44.19
CA GLY A 209 3.18 36.11 44.33
C GLY A 209 2.83 36.47 45.75
N THR A 210 3.82 36.60 46.61
CA THR A 210 3.72 37.19 47.97
C THR A 210 3.39 38.68 47.84
N VAL A 211 2.20 39.08 48.29
CA VAL A 211 1.77 40.47 48.45
C VAL A 211 2.34 40.99 49.78
N PRO A 212 3.11 42.09 49.83
CA PRO A 212 3.42 42.75 51.09
C PRO A 212 2.28 43.67 51.53
N ASP A 213 1.81 43.41 52.75
CA ASP A 213 0.95 44.27 53.56
C ASP A 213 1.61 45.63 53.76
N ARG A 214 0.87 46.73 53.53
CA ARG A 214 1.19 48.06 54.04
C ARG A 214 0.00 48.66 54.73
N THR A 215 0.16 48.81 56.02
CA THR A 215 -0.48 49.72 56.94
C THR A 215 -0.74 51.11 56.42
#